data_46ad9ef3fd5ca06f354903ddbb31b335
#
_entry.id   46ad9ef3fd5ca06f354903ddbb31b335
#
_cell.length_a   1.000
_cell.length_b   1.000
_cell.length_c   1.000
_cell.angle_alpha   90.00
_cell.angle_beta   90.00
_cell.angle_gamma   90.00
#
_symmetry.space_group_name_H-M   'P 1'
#
loop_
_entity.id
_entity.type
_entity.pdbx_description
1 polymer ?
#
loop_
_entity_poly.entity_id
_entity_poly.type
_entity_poly.pdbx_seq_one_letter_code
_entity_poly.pdbx_strand_id
1 'polypeptide(L)'
;MTETCEPGSVVKPIVMAGALEKGKISENDTFVCDGGQTFGANGDTYIKCAVWPDAHGTEALRDVIANSCNDAMMQIAAKMGTEQYLKAQTLFNFGSRTGIDLPNEGSGVIHTADTMGETELACSAFGQGFTCTMIQEINAMCSVINGGSYYQPHLVSEIKDSSGSTVKKFDPILMKQTVSSEISADIRSYMQASVQEGTSGTSKVQGYSSGGKTGTAEKFPRGNGKYLVSFITFAPVDDPQILLYVVVDEPKADEQADSKYPQYIAQGILSELLPYLNVTPDESEDGSVPETELWEGFKGRLVDVSGSSVDEKGNLVDGSGNRVDLEGNRIDENGYLLNDNGEHKLDDNGQYIMSTYLITSSSDSDTTLKEAISDTNVPAPPEEDESDTTENNDMESEGITNEEAGLD
;
A
#
# COMPACT_ATOMS: atom_id res chain seq x y z
N MET A 1 15.81 6.17 1.03
CA MET A 1 16.31 4.97 1.74
C MET A 1 17.26 5.32 2.88
N THR A 2 18.26 6.16 2.64
CA THR A 2 19.24 6.58 3.66
C THR A 2 18.78 7.77 4.48
N GLU A 3 18.09 8.69 3.84
CA GLU A 3 17.57 9.91 4.48
C GLU A 3 16.29 9.63 5.23
N THR A 4 16.15 10.31 6.35
CA THR A 4 14.98 10.24 7.22
C THR A 4 14.36 11.61 7.35
N CYS A 5 13.04 11.68 7.38
CA CYS A 5 12.28 12.89 7.60
C CYS A 5 11.11 12.61 8.53
N GLU A 6 10.53 13.66 9.08
CA GLU A 6 9.23 13.57 9.72
C GLU A 6 8.17 13.29 8.64
N PRO A 7 7.34 12.22 8.77
CA PRO A 7 6.39 11.84 7.72
C PRO A 7 5.26 12.87 7.55
N GLY A 8 4.94 13.62 8.61
CA GLY A 8 3.78 14.48 8.61
C GLY A 8 2.46 13.68 8.50
N SER A 9 1.44 14.32 7.97
CA SER A 9 0.07 13.75 7.96
C SER A 9 -0.13 12.48 7.14
N VAL A 10 0.84 12.02 6.35
CA VAL A 10 0.74 10.73 5.63
C VAL A 10 0.72 9.54 6.58
N VAL A 11 1.24 9.68 7.80
CA VAL A 11 1.22 8.62 8.83
C VAL A 11 -0.16 8.41 9.47
N LYS A 12 -1.07 9.39 9.39
CA LYS A 12 -2.37 9.34 10.09
C LYS A 12 -3.20 8.09 9.82
N PRO A 13 -3.33 7.61 8.57
CA PRO A 13 -4.04 6.36 8.30
C PRO A 13 -3.40 5.16 9.00
N ILE A 14 -2.07 5.11 9.11
CA ILE A 14 -1.33 4.04 9.79
C ILE A 14 -1.60 4.09 11.30
N VAL A 15 -1.56 5.29 11.90
CA VAL A 15 -1.86 5.47 13.34
C VAL A 15 -3.31 5.09 13.64
N MET A 16 -4.25 5.52 12.81
CA MET A 16 -5.68 5.17 12.95
C MET A 16 -5.89 3.67 12.82
N ALA A 17 -5.29 3.02 11.82
CA ALA A 17 -5.32 1.58 11.65
C ALA A 17 -4.80 0.84 12.89
N GLY A 18 -3.68 1.30 13.45
CA GLY A 18 -3.13 0.76 14.70
C GLY A 18 -4.07 0.95 15.89
N ALA A 19 -4.77 2.07 16.00
CA ALA A 19 -5.73 2.35 17.08
C ALA A 19 -6.96 1.44 16.98
N LEU A 20 -7.49 1.23 15.77
CA LEU A 20 -8.58 0.29 15.48
C LEU A 20 -8.16 -1.15 15.79
N GLU A 21 -7.01 -1.60 15.32
CA GLU A 21 -6.50 -2.96 15.55
C GLU A 21 -6.29 -3.27 17.03
N LYS A 22 -5.90 -2.27 17.82
CA LYS A 22 -5.77 -2.42 19.28
C LYS A 22 -7.07 -2.23 20.05
N GLY A 23 -8.21 -2.03 19.36
CA GLY A 23 -9.52 -1.80 19.97
C GLY A 23 -9.55 -0.56 20.87
N LYS A 24 -8.75 0.47 20.55
CA LYS A 24 -8.71 1.74 21.30
C LYS A 24 -9.74 2.73 20.83
N ILE A 25 -10.14 2.58 19.60
CA ILE A 25 -11.26 3.26 18.95
C ILE A 25 -12.07 2.23 18.16
N SER A 26 -13.30 2.59 17.81
CA SER A 26 -14.18 1.81 16.95
C SER A 26 -14.62 2.62 15.75
N GLU A 27 -15.07 1.99 14.68
CA GLU A 27 -15.55 2.62 13.44
C GLU A 27 -16.64 3.69 13.69
N ASN A 28 -17.40 3.54 14.76
CA ASN A 28 -18.51 4.44 15.14
C ASN A 28 -18.08 5.59 16.07
N ASP A 29 -16.80 5.67 16.44
CA ASP A 29 -16.31 6.75 17.29
C ASP A 29 -16.32 8.07 16.51
N THR A 30 -16.63 9.14 17.23
CA THR A 30 -16.52 10.52 16.73
C THR A 30 -15.61 11.32 17.63
N PHE A 31 -14.96 12.33 17.05
CA PHE A 31 -14.05 13.22 17.75
C PHE A 31 -14.46 14.67 17.50
N VAL A 32 -14.26 15.52 18.49
CA VAL A 32 -14.58 16.94 18.38
C VAL A 32 -13.29 17.74 18.19
N CYS A 33 -13.16 18.36 17.03
CA CYS A 33 -12.09 19.32 16.77
C CYS A 33 -12.59 20.72 17.13
N ASP A 34 -11.96 21.33 18.11
CA ASP A 34 -12.19 22.73 18.53
C ASP A 34 -11.00 23.66 18.17
N GLY A 35 -10.11 23.18 17.28
CA GLY A 35 -8.99 23.94 16.74
C GLY A 35 -7.64 23.55 17.28
N GLY A 36 -7.54 22.64 18.25
CA GLY A 36 -6.29 22.11 18.80
C GLY A 36 -6.39 21.70 20.26
N GLN A 37 -5.29 21.21 20.82
CA GLN A 37 -5.22 20.67 22.18
C GLN A 37 -4.15 21.37 23.02
N THR A 38 -4.40 21.48 24.32
CA THR A 38 -3.47 22.07 25.29
C THR A 38 -2.77 20.96 26.08
N PHE A 39 -1.45 21.06 26.20
CA PHE A 39 -0.59 20.09 26.88
C PHE A 39 0.30 20.78 27.92
N GLY A 40 0.92 19.94 28.77
CA GLY A 40 1.79 20.40 29.87
C GLY A 40 1.04 20.62 31.17
N ALA A 41 1.74 20.50 32.30
CA ALA A 41 1.17 20.58 33.64
C ALA A 41 0.46 21.92 33.92
N ASN A 42 0.87 22.99 33.24
CA ASN A 42 0.33 24.33 33.38
C ASN A 42 -0.53 24.75 32.17
N GLY A 43 -0.76 23.85 31.17
CA GLY A 43 -1.44 24.22 29.95
C GLY A 43 -0.67 25.24 29.09
N ASP A 44 0.65 25.18 29.11
CA ASP A 44 1.54 26.15 28.47
C ASP A 44 1.89 25.81 27.00
N THR A 45 1.54 24.62 26.54
CA THR A 45 1.78 24.21 25.17
C THR A 45 0.46 23.97 24.44
N TYR A 46 0.15 24.82 23.46
CA TYR A 46 -1.02 24.65 22.59
C TYR A 46 -0.60 24.13 21.21
N ILE A 47 -1.08 22.93 20.84
CA ILE A 47 -0.84 22.33 19.52
C ILE A 47 -2.07 22.55 18.66
N LYS A 48 -1.88 23.24 17.52
CA LYS A 48 -2.95 23.68 16.62
C LYS A 48 -3.35 22.58 15.64
N CYS A 49 -4.65 22.51 15.34
CA CYS A 49 -5.11 21.84 14.13
C CYS A 49 -4.73 22.65 12.88
N ALA A 50 -4.69 22.00 11.72
CA ALA A 50 -4.31 22.63 10.45
C ALA A 50 -5.21 23.81 10.06
N VAL A 51 -6.48 23.78 10.46
CA VAL A 51 -7.49 24.81 10.14
C VAL A 51 -7.56 25.95 11.14
N TRP A 52 -6.74 25.91 12.22
CA TRP A 52 -6.75 26.96 13.23
C TRP A 52 -6.57 28.37 12.59
N PRO A 53 -7.34 29.42 12.98
CA PRO A 53 -8.21 29.49 14.16
C PRO A 53 -9.61 28.90 14.05
N ASP A 54 -9.97 28.36 12.88
CA ASP A 54 -11.21 27.63 12.71
C ASP A 54 -11.13 26.21 13.31
N ALA A 55 -12.23 25.47 13.26
CA ALA A 55 -12.35 24.11 13.77
C ALA A 55 -13.18 23.24 12.80
N HIS A 56 -12.88 21.94 12.75
CA HIS A 56 -13.68 21.00 11.95
C HIS A 56 -15.02 20.63 12.60
N GLY A 57 -15.15 20.81 13.92
CA GLY A 57 -16.32 20.39 14.67
C GLY A 57 -16.30 18.88 14.97
N THR A 58 -17.46 18.23 14.95
CA THR A 58 -17.57 16.79 15.20
C THR A 58 -17.29 16.02 13.93
N GLU A 59 -16.29 15.13 13.96
CA GLU A 59 -15.84 14.30 12.84
C GLU A 59 -15.93 12.84 13.16
N ALA A 60 -16.43 12.02 12.22
CA ALA A 60 -16.24 10.58 12.20
C ALA A 60 -14.82 10.23 11.73
N LEU A 61 -14.38 8.98 11.90
CA LEU A 61 -13.02 8.56 11.50
C LEU A 61 -12.71 8.84 10.03
N ARG A 62 -13.70 8.64 9.17
CA ARG A 62 -13.63 8.98 7.75
C ARG A 62 -13.26 10.45 7.52
N ASP A 63 -13.95 11.35 8.23
CA ASP A 63 -13.79 12.80 8.08
C ASP A 63 -12.44 13.25 8.66
N VAL A 64 -11.99 12.64 9.77
CA VAL A 64 -10.66 12.87 10.36
C VAL A 64 -9.54 12.65 9.34
N ILE A 65 -9.64 11.59 8.53
CA ILE A 65 -8.66 11.30 7.46
C ILE A 65 -8.85 12.24 6.28
N ALA A 66 -10.10 12.45 5.82
CA ALA A 66 -10.43 13.30 4.68
C ALA A 66 -9.99 14.75 4.89
N ASN A 67 -10.26 15.31 6.05
CA ASN A 67 -9.92 16.70 6.43
C ASN A 67 -8.50 16.83 7.01
N SER A 68 -7.83 15.72 7.24
CA SER A 68 -6.49 15.71 7.85
C SER A 68 -6.45 16.36 9.25
N CYS A 69 -7.45 16.09 10.09
CA CYS A 69 -7.60 16.72 11.39
C CYS A 69 -6.46 16.31 12.36
N ASN A 70 -5.66 17.27 12.83
CA ASN A 70 -4.61 16.99 13.82
C ASN A 70 -5.22 16.80 15.22
N ASP A 71 -6.24 17.59 15.56
CA ASP A 71 -6.88 17.57 16.86
C ASP A 71 -7.49 16.19 17.16
N ALA A 72 -8.30 15.65 16.25
CA ALA A 72 -8.85 14.32 16.40
C ALA A 72 -7.75 13.24 16.49
N MET A 73 -6.66 13.36 15.75
CA MET A 73 -5.54 12.43 15.84
C MET A 73 -4.83 12.47 17.19
N MET A 74 -4.69 13.65 17.79
CA MET A 74 -4.17 13.80 19.17
C MET A 74 -5.08 13.09 20.19
N GLN A 75 -6.40 13.22 20.04
CA GLN A 75 -7.38 12.53 20.89
C GLN A 75 -7.32 11.01 20.71
N ILE A 76 -7.16 10.52 19.48
CA ILE A 76 -6.96 9.10 19.17
C ILE A 76 -5.70 8.58 19.86
N ALA A 77 -4.56 9.28 19.73
CA ALA A 77 -3.33 8.89 20.39
C ALA A 77 -3.44 8.89 21.93
N ALA A 78 -4.15 9.86 22.50
CA ALA A 78 -4.43 9.89 23.92
C ALA A 78 -5.26 8.67 24.38
N LYS A 79 -6.27 8.23 23.60
CA LYS A 79 -7.00 6.97 23.84
C LYS A 79 -6.11 5.75 23.73
N MET A 80 -5.12 5.74 22.83
CA MET A 80 -4.15 4.64 22.75
C MET A 80 -3.24 4.60 23.97
N GLY A 81 -2.77 5.74 24.42
CA GLY A 81 -1.73 5.88 25.41
C GLY A 81 -0.34 5.48 24.90
N THR A 82 0.71 5.93 25.57
CA THR A 82 2.11 5.77 25.15
C THR A 82 2.47 4.32 24.81
N GLU A 83 2.13 3.37 25.67
CA GLU A 83 2.51 1.97 25.48
C GLU A 83 1.94 1.36 24.19
N GLN A 84 0.64 1.54 23.94
CA GLN A 84 0.00 0.96 22.76
C GLN A 84 0.38 1.69 21.48
N TYR A 85 0.62 3.00 21.57
CA TYR A 85 1.14 3.78 20.45
C TYR A 85 2.53 3.30 20.00
N LEU A 86 3.46 3.12 20.93
CA LEU A 86 4.80 2.59 20.65
C LEU A 86 4.75 1.15 20.08
N LYS A 87 3.86 0.32 20.61
CA LYS A 87 3.61 -1.02 20.06
C LYS A 87 3.09 -0.97 18.62
N ALA A 88 2.21 -0.01 18.31
CA ALA A 88 1.73 0.19 16.95
C ALA A 88 2.86 0.66 16.02
N GLN A 89 3.68 1.63 16.43
CA GLN A 89 4.85 2.04 15.64
C GLN A 89 5.78 0.84 15.33
N THR A 90 6.06 0.01 16.32
CA THR A 90 6.87 -1.21 16.14
C THR A 90 6.18 -2.23 15.24
N LEU A 91 4.84 -2.37 15.33
CA LEU A 91 4.07 -3.25 14.48
C LEU A 91 4.22 -2.87 13.00
N PHE A 92 4.21 -1.58 12.69
CA PHE A 92 4.44 -1.05 11.34
C PHE A 92 5.92 -0.87 10.98
N ASN A 93 6.83 -1.36 11.83
CA ASN A 93 8.28 -1.39 11.62
C ASN A 93 8.96 -0.01 11.61
N PHE A 94 8.35 1.03 12.17
CA PHE A 94 9.04 2.29 12.41
C PHE A 94 10.16 2.11 13.44
N GLY A 95 11.27 2.82 13.25
CA GLY A 95 12.47 2.70 14.08
C GLY A 95 13.36 1.50 13.76
N SER A 96 13.00 0.67 12.77
CA SER A 96 13.75 -0.52 12.34
C SER A 96 13.91 -0.55 10.82
N ARG A 97 15.00 -1.13 10.34
CA ARG A 97 15.22 -1.33 8.90
C ARG A 97 14.16 -2.27 8.34
N THR A 98 13.71 -2.03 7.10
CA THR A 98 12.77 -2.91 6.40
C THR A 98 13.42 -4.18 5.89
N GLY A 99 14.74 -4.15 5.71
CA GLY A 99 15.51 -5.26 5.13
C GLY A 99 15.44 -5.31 3.60
N ILE A 100 15.13 -4.17 2.96
CA ILE A 100 15.19 -4.09 1.49
C ILE A 100 16.59 -4.44 0.99
N ASP A 101 16.68 -5.05 -0.19
CA ASP A 101 17.91 -5.52 -0.82
C ASP A 101 18.80 -4.40 -1.40
N LEU A 102 18.77 -3.22 -0.75
CA LEU A 102 19.63 -2.08 -1.06
C LEU A 102 20.59 -1.75 0.10
N PRO A 103 21.79 -1.25 -0.20
CA PRO A 103 22.76 -0.89 0.84
C PRO A 103 22.38 0.41 1.57
N ASN A 104 22.89 0.57 2.80
CA ASN A 104 22.82 1.80 3.59
C ASN A 104 21.39 2.24 3.96
N GLU A 105 20.50 1.30 4.25
CA GLU A 105 19.16 1.62 4.73
C GLU A 105 19.22 2.28 6.12
N GLY A 106 18.53 3.43 6.25
CA GLY A 106 18.29 4.11 7.53
C GLY A 106 17.16 3.45 8.32
N SER A 107 17.11 3.69 9.63
CA SER A 107 16.04 3.15 10.51
C SER A 107 15.08 4.21 11.04
N GLY A 108 15.39 5.51 10.83
CA GLY A 108 14.66 6.57 11.51
C GLY A 108 14.94 6.60 13.01
N VAL A 109 14.26 7.51 13.69
CA VAL A 109 14.32 7.69 15.15
C VAL A 109 12.89 7.78 15.68
N ILE A 110 12.54 6.92 16.61
CA ILE A 110 11.26 6.93 17.32
C ILE A 110 11.50 7.16 18.82
N HIS A 111 10.48 7.60 19.52
CA HIS A 111 10.52 7.71 20.97
C HIS A 111 10.56 6.35 21.64
N THR A 112 11.08 6.33 22.87
CA THR A 112 10.96 5.21 23.81
C THR A 112 9.91 5.52 24.87
N ALA A 113 9.56 4.56 25.72
CA ALA A 113 8.62 4.78 26.81
C ALA A 113 9.09 5.90 27.77
N ASP A 114 10.40 6.08 27.93
CA ASP A 114 10.98 7.10 28.81
C ASP A 114 11.03 8.49 28.17
N THR A 115 10.97 8.58 26.85
CA THR A 115 11.09 9.86 26.12
C THR A 115 9.77 10.33 25.52
N MET A 116 8.71 9.52 25.56
CA MET A 116 7.40 9.86 25.02
C MET A 116 6.49 10.40 26.12
N GLY A 117 6.47 11.70 26.30
CA GLY A 117 5.49 12.43 27.10
C GLY A 117 4.18 12.64 26.34
N GLU A 118 3.24 13.38 26.96
CA GLU A 118 1.93 13.67 26.37
C GLU A 118 2.04 14.50 25.09
N THR A 119 2.93 15.48 25.06
CA THR A 119 3.19 16.35 23.90
C THR A 119 3.81 15.57 22.74
N GLU A 120 4.80 14.73 23.04
CA GLU A 120 5.48 13.87 22.04
C GLU A 120 4.50 12.87 21.45
N LEU A 121 3.64 12.25 22.27
CA LEU A 121 2.59 11.34 21.82
C LEU A 121 1.61 12.04 20.89
N ALA A 122 1.14 13.23 21.28
CA ALA A 122 0.24 14.04 20.49
C ALA A 122 0.83 14.44 19.13
N CYS A 123 2.08 14.93 19.12
CA CYS A 123 2.78 15.31 17.88
C CYS A 123 3.04 14.09 16.97
N SER A 124 3.42 12.95 17.56
CA SER A 124 3.69 11.73 16.82
C SER A 124 2.44 11.22 16.09
N ALA A 125 1.24 11.46 16.64
CA ALA A 125 -0.03 11.02 16.04
C ALA A 125 -0.31 11.60 14.64
N PHE A 126 0.26 12.78 14.34
CA PHE A 126 0.15 13.40 13.02
C PHE A 126 1.50 13.54 12.29
N GLY A 127 2.50 12.77 12.74
CA GLY A 127 3.76 12.57 12.03
C GLY A 127 4.85 13.57 12.31
N GLN A 128 4.83 14.20 13.50
CA GLN A 128 5.90 15.08 13.97
C GLN A 128 6.57 14.50 15.22
N GLY A 129 7.82 14.91 15.48
CA GLY A 129 8.57 14.47 16.65
C GLY A 129 9.27 13.10 16.50
N PHE A 130 9.09 12.40 15.39
CA PHE A 130 9.86 11.21 15.04
C PHE A 130 10.23 11.23 13.56
N THR A 131 11.21 10.42 13.16
CA THR A 131 11.63 10.34 11.77
C THR A 131 11.56 8.91 11.23
N CYS A 132 11.26 8.79 9.95
CA CYS A 132 11.31 7.52 9.22
C CYS A 132 11.89 7.74 7.82
N THR A 133 12.27 6.64 7.17
CA THR A 133 12.62 6.65 5.74
C THR A 133 11.38 6.53 4.88
N MET A 134 11.44 6.98 3.63
CA MET A 134 10.35 6.80 2.68
C MET A 134 9.97 5.32 2.50
N ILE A 135 10.94 4.40 2.55
CA ILE A 135 10.66 2.97 2.41
C ILE A 135 9.93 2.40 3.63
N GLN A 136 10.20 2.90 4.83
CA GLN A 136 9.43 2.52 6.02
C GLN A 136 7.98 2.98 5.90
N GLU A 137 7.76 4.24 5.51
CA GLU A 137 6.41 4.80 5.35
C GLU A 137 5.60 4.06 4.29
N ILE A 138 6.16 3.87 3.08
CA ILE A 138 5.47 3.19 1.99
C ILE A 138 5.19 1.72 2.32
N ASN A 139 6.14 1.02 2.97
CA ASN A 139 5.95 -0.38 3.34
C ASN A 139 4.92 -0.58 4.45
N ALA A 140 4.89 0.33 5.42
CA ALA A 140 3.84 0.37 6.45
C ALA A 140 2.46 0.61 5.80
N MET A 141 2.35 1.60 4.91
CA MET A 141 1.10 1.89 4.20
C MET A 141 0.68 0.73 3.29
N CYS A 142 1.61 0.08 2.57
CA CYS A 142 1.32 -1.14 1.81
C CYS A 142 0.60 -2.17 2.67
N SER A 143 1.11 -2.42 3.88
CA SER A 143 0.48 -3.40 4.77
C SER A 143 -0.90 -2.96 5.25
N VAL A 144 -1.16 -1.65 5.40
CA VAL A 144 -2.46 -1.13 5.79
C VAL A 144 -3.50 -1.33 4.68
N ILE A 145 -3.13 -1.17 3.40
CA ILE A 145 -4.09 -1.20 2.29
C ILE A 145 -4.26 -2.57 1.62
N ASN A 146 -3.38 -3.55 1.87
CA ASN A 146 -3.37 -4.86 1.22
C ASN A 146 -3.99 -5.98 2.06
N GLY A 147 -4.84 -5.66 3.03
CA GLY A 147 -5.43 -6.64 3.95
C GLY A 147 -4.58 -6.94 5.17
N GLY A 148 -3.55 -6.14 5.47
CA GLY A 148 -2.71 -6.23 6.66
C GLY A 148 -1.39 -6.99 6.50
N SER A 149 -1.08 -7.48 5.31
CA SER A 149 0.13 -8.28 5.07
C SER A 149 1.38 -7.42 4.93
N TYR A 150 2.30 -7.50 5.89
CA TYR A 150 3.57 -6.78 5.85
C TYR A 150 4.66 -7.66 5.24
N TYR A 151 5.10 -7.32 4.04
CA TYR A 151 6.17 -8.03 3.32
C TYR A 151 7.52 -7.34 3.50
N GLN A 152 8.61 -8.12 3.41
CA GLN A 152 9.94 -7.56 3.24
C GLN A 152 10.04 -6.97 1.83
N PRO A 153 10.33 -5.65 1.69
CA PRO A 153 10.46 -5.07 0.37
C PRO A 153 11.72 -5.57 -0.34
N HIS A 154 11.65 -5.75 -1.66
CA HIS A 154 12.79 -6.13 -2.49
C HIS A 154 12.64 -5.56 -3.91
N LEU A 155 13.77 -5.34 -4.59
CA LEU A 155 13.84 -4.87 -5.97
C LEU A 155 14.21 -5.98 -6.95
N VAL A 156 14.99 -6.96 -6.48
CA VAL A 156 15.46 -8.04 -7.32
C VAL A 156 14.46 -9.19 -7.29
N SER A 157 13.83 -9.47 -8.42
CA SER A 157 12.91 -10.61 -8.57
C SER A 157 13.66 -11.89 -8.93
N GLU A 158 14.69 -11.81 -9.80
CA GLU A 158 15.48 -12.97 -10.21
C GLU A 158 16.90 -12.59 -10.66
N ILE A 159 17.80 -13.57 -10.64
CA ILE A 159 19.14 -13.50 -11.20
C ILE A 159 19.23 -14.52 -12.32
N LYS A 160 19.64 -14.08 -13.52
CA LYS A 160 19.85 -14.95 -14.69
C LYS A 160 21.34 -15.05 -15.03
N ASP A 161 21.76 -16.17 -15.63
CA ASP A 161 23.07 -16.33 -16.20
C ASP A 161 23.17 -15.71 -17.61
N SER A 162 24.33 -15.83 -18.24
CA SER A 162 24.57 -15.28 -19.59
C SER A 162 23.76 -15.97 -20.70
N SER A 163 23.14 -17.12 -20.42
CA SER A 163 22.26 -17.83 -21.33
C SER A 163 20.78 -17.44 -21.19
N GLY A 164 20.47 -16.60 -20.17
CA GLY A 164 19.11 -16.21 -19.82
C GLY A 164 18.43 -17.18 -18.84
N SER A 165 19.12 -18.25 -18.40
CA SER A 165 18.56 -19.21 -17.45
C SER A 165 18.53 -18.64 -16.03
N THR A 166 17.42 -18.81 -15.32
CA THR A 166 17.28 -18.34 -13.93
C THR A 166 18.20 -19.12 -12.99
N VAL A 167 19.15 -18.43 -12.38
CA VAL A 167 20.08 -18.96 -11.36
C VAL A 167 19.44 -18.91 -9.99
N LYS A 168 18.68 -17.82 -9.70
CA LYS A 168 18.00 -17.62 -8.43
C LYS A 168 16.77 -16.76 -8.62
N LYS A 169 15.66 -17.17 -8.00
CA LYS A 169 14.42 -16.40 -7.89
C LYS A 169 14.24 -15.95 -6.45
N PHE A 170 13.65 -14.77 -6.27
CA PHE A 170 13.31 -14.22 -4.96
C PHE A 170 11.79 -14.12 -4.88
N ASP A 171 11.21 -14.90 -4.00
CA ASP A 171 9.77 -14.86 -3.75
C ASP A 171 9.46 -13.83 -2.66
N PRO A 172 8.25 -13.23 -2.65
CA PRO A 172 7.82 -12.33 -1.60
C PRO A 172 7.89 -12.99 -0.21
N ILE A 173 8.45 -12.29 0.77
CA ILE A 173 8.58 -12.79 2.14
C ILE A 173 7.56 -12.08 3.02
N LEU A 174 6.49 -12.78 3.43
CA LEU A 174 5.55 -12.29 4.42
C LEU A 174 6.21 -12.31 5.81
N MET A 175 6.33 -11.14 6.42
CA MET A 175 6.98 -10.98 7.73
C MET A 175 5.97 -11.05 8.88
N LYS A 176 4.81 -10.46 8.72
CA LYS A 176 3.78 -10.36 9.77
C LYS A 176 2.46 -9.84 9.23
N GLN A 177 1.40 -10.02 10.02
CA GLN A 177 0.10 -9.36 9.84
C GLN A 177 0.06 -8.12 10.74
N THR A 178 -0.34 -6.97 10.18
CA THR A 178 -0.39 -5.69 10.90
C THR A 178 -1.79 -5.31 11.36
N VAL A 179 -2.78 -5.48 10.49
CA VAL A 179 -4.19 -5.19 10.76
C VAL A 179 -5.08 -6.26 10.14
N SER A 180 -6.33 -6.33 10.55
CA SER A 180 -7.32 -7.19 9.91
C SER A 180 -7.70 -6.69 8.51
N SER A 181 -8.27 -7.56 7.68
CA SER A 181 -8.77 -7.19 6.35
C SER A 181 -9.91 -6.17 6.41
N GLU A 182 -10.71 -6.21 7.47
CA GLU A 182 -11.80 -5.26 7.72
C GLU A 182 -11.26 -3.85 7.95
N ILE A 183 -10.31 -3.70 8.89
CA ILE A 183 -9.65 -2.42 9.15
C ILE A 183 -8.93 -1.91 7.89
N SER A 184 -8.31 -2.80 7.13
CA SER A 184 -7.68 -2.44 5.85
C SER A 184 -8.70 -1.84 4.87
N ALA A 185 -9.89 -2.43 4.74
CA ALA A 185 -10.96 -1.92 3.89
C ALA A 185 -11.48 -0.57 4.37
N ASP A 186 -11.67 -0.40 5.68
CA ASP A 186 -12.11 0.86 6.28
C ASP A 186 -11.12 1.99 5.98
N ILE A 187 -9.82 1.75 6.21
CA ILE A 187 -8.78 2.76 5.94
C ILE A 187 -8.70 3.11 4.45
N ARG A 188 -8.83 2.13 3.53
CA ARG A 188 -8.90 2.42 2.09
C ARG A 188 -10.09 3.34 1.77
N SER A 189 -11.26 3.04 2.34
CA SER A 189 -12.47 3.88 2.18
C SER A 189 -12.28 5.31 2.73
N TYR A 190 -11.63 5.46 3.91
CA TYR A 190 -11.36 6.78 4.48
C TYR A 190 -10.35 7.57 3.64
N MET A 191 -9.34 6.90 3.08
CA MET A 191 -8.39 7.54 2.16
C MET A 191 -9.02 7.88 0.81
N GLN A 192 -10.00 7.10 0.33
CA GLN A 192 -10.82 7.45 -0.84
C GLN A 192 -11.62 8.72 -0.58
N ALA A 193 -12.23 8.85 0.60
CA ALA A 193 -12.95 10.07 0.98
C ALA A 193 -12.06 11.32 0.92
N SER A 194 -10.78 11.20 1.29
CA SER A 194 -9.81 12.29 1.17
C SER A 194 -9.64 12.76 -0.29
N VAL A 195 -9.69 11.84 -1.26
CA VAL A 195 -9.61 12.17 -2.69
C VAL A 195 -10.94 12.71 -3.23
N GLN A 196 -12.06 12.15 -2.79
CA GLN A 196 -13.38 12.53 -3.31
C GLN A 196 -13.86 13.87 -2.78
N GLU A 197 -13.69 14.13 -1.49
CA GLU A 197 -14.32 15.23 -0.75
C GLU A 197 -13.33 16.04 0.11
N GLY A 198 -12.12 15.53 0.32
CA GLY A 198 -11.16 16.07 1.28
C GLY A 198 -9.96 16.78 0.65
N THR A 199 -8.81 16.70 1.33
CA THR A 199 -7.58 17.44 1.01
C THR A 199 -6.82 16.90 -0.21
N SER A 200 -7.20 15.75 -0.75
CA SER A 200 -6.47 15.03 -1.82
C SER A 200 -7.14 15.13 -3.19
N GLY A 201 -8.14 15.99 -3.37
CA GLY A 201 -8.96 16.06 -4.59
C GLY A 201 -8.19 16.41 -5.88
N THR A 202 -7.04 17.06 -5.78
CA THR A 202 -6.19 17.40 -6.93
C THR A 202 -5.55 16.17 -7.59
N SER A 203 -5.48 15.05 -6.87
CA SER A 203 -4.83 13.82 -7.34
C SER A 203 -5.74 12.89 -8.16
N LYS A 204 -7.02 13.23 -8.36
CA LYS A 204 -7.97 12.39 -9.09
C LYS A 204 -7.47 12.02 -10.47
N VAL A 205 -7.55 10.73 -10.80
CA VAL A 205 -7.28 10.19 -12.12
C VAL A 205 -8.59 9.72 -12.72
N GLN A 206 -8.91 10.20 -13.92
CA GLN A 206 -10.17 9.87 -14.57
C GLN A 206 -10.28 8.37 -14.85
N GLY A 207 -11.42 7.79 -14.52
CA GLY A 207 -11.71 6.37 -14.73
C GLY A 207 -11.19 5.43 -13.66
N TYR A 208 -10.46 5.93 -12.65
CA TYR A 208 -9.89 5.08 -11.60
C TYR A 208 -10.24 5.58 -10.20
N SER A 209 -10.74 4.68 -9.37
CA SER A 209 -10.85 4.95 -7.94
C SER A 209 -9.46 5.04 -7.31
N SER A 210 -9.29 5.98 -6.40
CA SER A 210 -8.02 6.12 -5.67
C SER A 210 -8.25 6.57 -4.24
N GLY A 211 -7.36 6.15 -3.36
CA GLY A 211 -7.26 6.65 -2.00
C GLY A 211 -5.96 7.41 -1.82
N GLY A 212 -5.97 8.47 -1.04
CA GLY A 212 -4.78 9.28 -0.88
C GLY A 212 -4.71 10.02 0.45
N LYS A 213 -3.48 10.44 0.80
CA LYS A 213 -3.24 11.29 1.97
C LYS A 213 -2.12 12.28 1.70
N THR A 214 -2.39 13.56 1.95
CA THR A 214 -1.41 14.63 1.90
C THR A 214 -0.56 14.67 3.16
N GLY A 215 0.70 15.09 3.02
CA GLY A 215 1.61 15.39 4.11
C GLY A 215 2.22 16.76 3.95
N THR A 216 2.39 17.47 5.06
CA THR A 216 3.14 18.71 5.15
C THR A 216 3.92 18.69 6.46
N ALA A 217 5.22 18.75 6.37
CA ALA A 217 6.12 18.80 7.52
C ALA A 217 7.01 20.04 7.43
N GLU A 218 6.93 20.91 8.43
CA GLU A 218 7.86 22.02 8.54
C GLU A 218 9.22 21.50 9.01
N LYS A 219 10.28 21.92 8.34
CA LYS A 219 11.66 21.48 8.66
C LYS A 219 12.22 22.21 9.87
N PHE A 220 13.15 21.60 10.57
CA PHE A 220 13.87 22.24 11.66
C PHE A 220 14.94 23.22 11.14
N PRO A 221 15.17 24.36 11.89
CA PRO A 221 14.36 24.83 13.03
C PRO A 221 12.99 25.33 12.58
N ARG A 222 11.95 25.06 13.37
CA ARG A 222 10.58 25.52 13.07
C ARG A 222 10.53 27.04 12.90
N GLY A 223 9.62 27.54 12.06
CA GLY A 223 9.47 28.96 11.74
C GLY A 223 10.47 29.47 10.71
N ASN A 224 11.20 28.59 10.02
CA ASN A 224 12.14 28.97 8.95
C ASN A 224 11.50 29.08 7.55
N GLY A 225 10.22 28.73 7.43
CA GLY A 225 9.47 28.76 6.18
C GLY A 225 9.84 27.64 5.20
N LYS A 226 10.58 26.61 5.66
CA LYS A 226 10.99 25.47 4.84
C LYS A 226 10.12 24.25 5.13
N TYR A 227 9.60 23.66 4.08
CA TYR A 227 8.67 22.55 4.17
C TYR A 227 9.10 21.37 3.30
N LEU A 228 8.77 20.20 3.78
CA LEU A 228 8.67 18.98 3.01
C LEU A 228 7.20 18.70 2.79
N VAL A 229 6.75 18.69 1.54
CA VAL A 229 5.36 18.33 1.18
C VAL A 229 5.33 16.98 0.51
N SER A 230 4.33 16.18 0.82
CA SER A 230 4.27 14.81 0.34
C SER A 230 2.83 14.37 0.05
N PHE A 231 2.72 13.33 -0.73
CA PHE A 231 1.45 12.69 -1.03
C PHE A 231 1.65 11.19 -1.22
N ILE A 232 0.86 10.40 -0.48
CA ILE A 232 0.80 8.96 -0.64
C ILE A 232 -0.57 8.59 -1.19
N THR A 233 -0.61 7.76 -2.23
CA THR A 233 -1.84 7.40 -2.94
C THR A 233 -1.75 6.00 -3.51
N PHE A 234 -2.89 5.34 -3.62
CA PHE A 234 -3.01 4.01 -4.21
C PHE A 234 -4.24 3.95 -5.12
N ALA A 235 -4.22 3.02 -6.05
CA ALA A 235 -5.32 2.74 -6.98
C ALA A 235 -5.28 1.28 -7.47
N PRO A 236 -6.43 0.65 -7.82
CA PRO A 236 -7.80 1.04 -7.44
C PRO A 236 -8.04 0.93 -5.92
N VAL A 237 -9.22 1.36 -5.42
CA VAL A 237 -9.52 1.34 -3.99
C VAL A 237 -9.80 -0.07 -3.48
N ASP A 238 -10.61 -0.83 -4.20
CA ASP A 238 -11.05 -2.16 -3.74
C ASP A 238 -9.94 -3.20 -3.85
N ASP A 239 -9.14 -3.14 -4.92
CA ASP A 239 -8.01 -4.04 -5.18
C ASP A 239 -6.76 -3.24 -5.55
N PRO A 240 -6.02 -2.67 -4.57
CA PRO A 240 -4.87 -1.82 -4.83
C PRO A 240 -3.76 -2.54 -5.61
N GLN A 241 -3.49 -2.09 -6.83
CA GLN A 241 -2.42 -2.62 -7.68
C GLN A 241 -1.11 -1.84 -7.52
N ILE A 242 -1.21 -0.58 -7.12
CA ILE A 242 -0.07 0.31 -6.94
C ILE A 242 -0.25 1.20 -5.73
N LEU A 243 0.85 1.44 -5.04
CA LEU A 243 1.00 2.50 -4.04
C LEU A 243 2.14 3.42 -4.47
N LEU A 244 1.86 4.71 -4.58
CA LEU A 244 2.80 5.75 -4.95
C LEU A 244 3.01 6.72 -3.80
N TYR A 245 4.26 7.02 -3.47
CA TYR A 245 4.61 8.05 -2.49
C TYR A 245 5.52 9.09 -3.14
N VAL A 246 5.02 10.32 -3.24
CA VAL A 246 5.73 11.47 -3.81
C VAL A 246 6.11 12.42 -2.70
N VAL A 247 7.37 12.82 -2.67
CA VAL A 247 7.92 13.78 -1.71
C VAL A 247 8.59 14.91 -2.47
N VAL A 248 8.26 16.14 -2.13
CA VAL A 248 8.91 17.36 -2.64
C VAL A 248 9.53 18.10 -1.47
N ASP A 249 10.85 18.13 -1.44
CA ASP A 249 11.62 18.78 -0.38
C ASP A 249 11.97 20.22 -0.78
N GLU A 250 11.59 21.17 0.05
CA GLU A 250 11.79 22.61 -0.14
C GLU A 250 11.36 23.06 -1.55
N PRO A 251 10.07 22.96 -1.93
CA PRO A 251 9.62 23.38 -3.26
C PRO A 251 10.01 24.83 -3.52
N LYS A 252 10.51 25.08 -4.72
CA LYS A 252 10.86 26.46 -5.16
C LYS A 252 9.61 27.20 -5.61
N ALA A 253 8.74 27.52 -4.66
CA ALA A 253 7.46 28.17 -4.89
C ALA A 253 7.20 29.21 -3.77
N ASP A 254 6.30 30.15 -4.02
CA ASP A 254 5.93 31.20 -3.05
C ASP A 254 5.33 30.62 -1.78
N GLU A 255 4.53 29.54 -1.91
CA GLU A 255 3.96 28.80 -0.79
C GLU A 255 4.54 27.37 -0.75
N GLN A 256 5.60 27.18 0.03
CA GLN A 256 6.25 25.86 0.13
C GLN A 256 5.36 24.79 0.79
N ALA A 257 4.40 25.19 1.64
CA ALA A 257 3.54 24.27 2.36
C ALA A 257 2.39 23.69 1.52
N ASP A 258 2.23 24.11 0.25
CA ASP A 258 1.12 23.66 -0.60
C ASP A 258 1.29 22.19 -1.00
N SER A 259 0.47 21.32 -0.42
CA SER A 259 0.45 19.88 -0.70
C SER A 259 -0.09 19.50 -2.08
N LYS A 260 -0.49 20.46 -2.91
CA LYS A 260 -0.94 20.18 -4.28
C LYS A 260 0.23 19.80 -5.21
N TYR A 261 1.45 20.26 -4.95
CA TYR A 261 2.61 19.90 -5.79
C TYR A 261 2.81 18.39 -5.91
N PRO A 262 2.96 17.63 -4.83
CA PRO A 262 3.08 16.18 -4.93
C PRO A 262 1.81 15.51 -5.47
N GLN A 263 0.62 16.08 -5.30
CA GLN A 263 -0.62 15.57 -5.88
C GLN A 263 -0.64 15.68 -7.41
N TYR A 264 -0.22 16.82 -7.99
CA TYR A 264 -0.11 16.96 -9.45
C TYR A 264 0.88 15.98 -10.06
N ILE A 265 2.02 15.77 -9.38
CA ILE A 265 3.03 14.80 -9.82
C ILE A 265 2.44 13.39 -9.77
N ALA A 266 1.77 13.03 -8.68
CA ALA A 266 1.15 11.73 -8.51
C ALA A 266 0.04 11.49 -9.55
N GLN A 267 -0.82 12.49 -9.82
CA GLN A 267 -1.86 12.41 -10.84
C GLN A 267 -1.25 12.13 -12.21
N GLY A 268 -0.22 12.90 -12.61
CA GLY A 268 0.46 12.69 -13.89
C GLY A 268 1.06 11.29 -14.01
N ILE A 269 1.73 10.80 -12.95
CA ILE A 269 2.31 9.45 -12.93
C ILE A 269 1.22 8.38 -13.04
N LEU A 270 0.17 8.45 -12.23
CA LEU A 270 -0.90 7.44 -12.21
C LEU A 270 -1.69 7.42 -13.52
N SER A 271 -1.92 8.58 -14.15
CA SER A 271 -2.63 8.67 -15.43
C SER A 271 -1.93 7.90 -16.56
N GLU A 272 -0.60 7.77 -16.49
CA GLU A 272 0.18 7.00 -17.45
C GLU A 272 0.42 5.55 -16.97
N LEU A 273 0.64 5.39 -15.66
CA LEU A 273 1.08 4.12 -15.11
C LEU A 273 -0.05 3.10 -14.98
N LEU A 274 -1.28 3.53 -14.62
CA LEU A 274 -2.41 2.60 -14.48
C LEU A 274 -2.77 1.91 -15.80
N PRO A 275 -2.92 2.63 -16.93
CA PRO A 275 -3.09 2.01 -18.23
C PRO A 275 -1.89 1.12 -18.64
N TYR A 276 -0.65 1.58 -18.37
CA TYR A 276 0.55 0.82 -18.68
C TYR A 276 0.60 -0.53 -17.95
N LEU A 277 0.11 -0.58 -16.70
CA LEU A 277 -0.01 -1.80 -15.91
C LEU A 277 -1.28 -2.63 -16.24
N ASN A 278 -2.05 -2.23 -17.26
CA ASN A 278 -3.34 -2.83 -17.62
C ASN A 278 -4.32 -2.90 -16.44
N VAL A 279 -4.29 -1.89 -15.56
CA VAL A 279 -5.29 -1.75 -14.51
C VAL A 279 -6.59 -1.33 -15.17
N THR A 280 -7.63 -2.13 -15.00
CA THR A 280 -8.95 -1.82 -15.57
C THR A 280 -9.56 -0.60 -14.86
N PRO A 281 -10.07 0.39 -15.61
CA PRO A 281 -10.84 1.48 -15.02
C PRO A 281 -12.05 0.96 -14.24
N ASP A 282 -12.27 1.49 -13.05
CA ASP A 282 -13.32 1.07 -12.11
C ASP A 282 -14.29 2.22 -11.73
N GLU A 283 -14.04 3.43 -12.23
CA GLU A 283 -14.93 4.58 -12.08
C GLU A 283 -15.32 5.16 -13.45
N SER A 284 -16.55 5.63 -13.55
CA SER A 284 -17.03 6.41 -14.70
C SER A 284 -17.63 7.74 -14.25
N GLU A 285 -17.72 8.72 -15.15
CA GLU A 285 -18.31 10.04 -14.86
C GLU A 285 -19.81 9.96 -14.50
N ASP A 286 -20.51 8.92 -14.92
CA ASP A 286 -21.95 8.70 -14.69
C ASP A 286 -22.26 7.57 -13.69
N GLY A 287 -21.24 7.01 -13.03
CA GLY A 287 -21.38 5.90 -12.09
C GLY A 287 -21.63 4.54 -12.75
N SER A 288 -21.60 4.42 -14.07
CA SER A 288 -21.52 3.15 -14.78
C SER A 288 -20.07 2.65 -14.80
N VAL A 289 -19.86 1.33 -14.79
CA VAL A 289 -18.53 0.79 -15.08
C VAL A 289 -18.21 1.16 -16.54
N PRO A 290 -17.10 1.85 -16.84
CA PRO A 290 -16.78 2.20 -18.20
C PRO A 290 -16.71 0.93 -19.03
N GLU A 291 -17.49 0.83 -20.11
CA GLU A 291 -17.05 0.02 -21.23
C GLU A 291 -15.66 0.56 -21.58
N THR A 292 -14.66 -0.31 -21.66
CA THR A 292 -13.26 0.03 -21.88
C THR A 292 -13.09 0.93 -23.11
N GLU A 293 -13.41 2.21 -22.98
CA GLU A 293 -12.95 3.24 -23.90
C GLU A 293 -11.48 3.50 -23.52
N LEU A 294 -10.62 2.90 -24.33
CA LEU A 294 -9.19 3.17 -24.28
C LEU A 294 -8.97 4.68 -24.34
N TRP A 295 -8.30 5.18 -23.32
CA TRP A 295 -8.07 6.59 -23.11
C TRP A 295 -7.47 7.24 -24.37
N GLU A 296 -8.17 8.23 -24.97
CA GLU A 296 -7.71 8.92 -26.20
C GLU A 296 -6.35 9.61 -26.08
N GLY A 297 -5.81 9.77 -24.85
CA GLY A 297 -4.49 10.30 -24.60
C GLY A 297 -3.34 9.37 -25.03
N PHE A 298 -3.58 8.06 -25.15
CA PHE A 298 -2.61 7.09 -25.65
C PHE A 298 -2.76 6.87 -27.16
N LYS A 299 -2.60 7.90 -27.95
CA LYS A 299 -2.40 7.79 -29.42
C LYS A 299 -1.02 7.23 -29.79
N GLY A 300 -0.43 6.44 -28.94
CA GLY A 300 0.79 5.73 -29.14
C GLY A 300 0.59 4.27 -28.73
N ARG A 301 0.88 3.38 -29.59
CA ARG A 301 1.11 1.96 -29.41
C ARG A 301 0.65 1.40 -28.05
N LEU A 302 -0.53 0.81 -27.99
CA LEU A 302 -0.99 0.04 -26.83
C LEU A 302 -0.02 -1.12 -26.60
N VAL A 303 0.45 -1.28 -25.36
CA VAL A 303 1.34 -2.36 -24.97
C VAL A 303 0.80 -3.04 -23.71
N ASP A 304 0.95 -4.34 -23.64
CA ASP A 304 0.64 -5.10 -22.44
C ASP A 304 1.75 -4.95 -21.38
N VAL A 305 1.58 -5.62 -20.24
CA VAL A 305 2.55 -5.61 -19.13
C VAL A 305 3.94 -6.14 -19.51
N SER A 306 4.06 -6.87 -20.62
CA SER A 306 5.34 -7.36 -21.15
C SER A 306 5.97 -6.41 -22.17
N GLY A 307 5.28 -5.31 -22.51
CA GLY A 307 5.67 -4.36 -23.54
C GLY A 307 5.25 -4.79 -24.96
N SER A 308 4.40 -5.80 -25.11
CA SER A 308 3.87 -6.27 -26.38
C SER A 308 2.73 -5.37 -26.85
N SER A 309 2.68 -5.07 -28.15
CA SER A 309 1.61 -4.25 -28.73
C SER A 309 0.26 -4.97 -28.68
N VAL A 310 -0.80 -4.23 -28.35
CA VAL A 310 -2.19 -4.72 -28.35
C VAL A 310 -3.11 -3.87 -29.23
N ASP A 311 -4.21 -4.43 -29.71
CA ASP A 311 -5.26 -3.71 -30.43
C ASP A 311 -6.25 -3.05 -29.42
N GLU A 312 -7.26 -2.32 -29.95
CA GLU A 312 -8.31 -1.64 -29.17
C GLU A 312 -9.17 -2.61 -28.31
N LYS A 313 -9.07 -3.91 -28.53
CA LYS A 313 -9.78 -4.94 -27.78
C LYS A 313 -8.88 -5.69 -26.80
N GLY A 314 -7.61 -5.24 -26.66
CA GLY A 314 -6.64 -5.89 -25.80
C GLY A 314 -5.98 -7.14 -26.37
N ASN A 315 -6.18 -7.45 -27.67
CA ASN A 315 -5.51 -8.60 -28.30
C ASN A 315 -4.10 -8.22 -28.71
N LEU A 316 -3.14 -9.11 -28.48
CA LEU A 316 -1.76 -8.93 -28.94
C LEU A 316 -1.67 -8.72 -30.45
N VAL A 317 -0.87 -7.76 -30.89
CA VAL A 317 -0.63 -7.49 -32.30
C VAL A 317 0.86 -7.34 -32.63
N ASP A 318 1.24 -7.75 -33.84
CA ASP A 318 2.59 -7.53 -34.39
C ASP A 318 2.79 -6.06 -34.80
N GLY A 319 4.01 -5.71 -35.23
CA GLY A 319 4.35 -4.36 -35.68
C GLY A 319 3.56 -3.85 -36.90
N SER A 320 2.77 -4.72 -37.55
CA SER A 320 1.89 -4.44 -38.68
C SER A 320 0.42 -4.41 -38.30
N GLY A 321 0.08 -4.63 -37.01
CA GLY A 321 -1.28 -4.65 -36.51
C GLY A 321 -2.03 -5.97 -36.69
N ASN A 322 -1.35 -7.07 -37.05
CA ASN A 322 -1.98 -8.38 -37.11
C ASN A 322 -2.01 -9.02 -35.74
N ARG A 323 -3.11 -9.70 -35.40
CA ARG A 323 -3.24 -10.43 -34.13
C ARG A 323 -2.19 -11.54 -34.04
N VAL A 324 -1.59 -11.66 -32.86
CA VAL A 324 -0.60 -12.68 -32.54
C VAL A 324 -0.92 -13.35 -31.20
N ASP A 325 -0.43 -14.56 -31.01
CA ASP A 325 -0.43 -15.25 -29.72
C ASP A 325 0.76 -14.79 -28.84
N LEU A 326 0.88 -15.36 -27.63
CA LEU A 326 1.96 -15.04 -26.69
C LEU A 326 3.37 -15.40 -27.20
N GLU A 327 3.50 -16.26 -28.22
CA GLU A 327 4.76 -16.59 -28.86
C GLU A 327 5.02 -15.73 -30.11
N GLY A 328 4.10 -14.82 -30.48
CA GLY A 328 4.21 -13.94 -31.63
C GLY A 328 3.76 -14.60 -32.95
N ASN A 329 3.12 -15.76 -32.90
CA ASN A 329 2.54 -16.39 -34.09
C ASN A 329 1.25 -15.67 -34.49
N ARG A 330 1.07 -15.39 -35.79
CA ARG A 330 -0.17 -14.80 -36.29
C ARG A 330 -1.36 -15.72 -36.09
N ILE A 331 -2.47 -15.15 -35.62
CA ILE A 331 -3.74 -15.85 -35.39
C ILE A 331 -4.91 -15.09 -36.01
N ASP A 332 -5.98 -15.81 -36.34
CA ASP A 332 -7.26 -15.22 -36.73
C ASP A 332 -8.08 -14.76 -35.48
N GLU A 333 -9.29 -14.26 -35.72
CA GLU A 333 -10.20 -13.82 -34.65
C GLU A 333 -10.66 -14.94 -33.71
N ASN A 334 -10.54 -16.20 -34.15
CA ASN A 334 -10.91 -17.40 -33.39
C ASN A 334 -9.70 -18.07 -32.73
N GLY A 335 -8.49 -17.56 -32.93
CA GLY A 335 -7.26 -18.08 -32.34
C GLY A 335 -6.58 -19.18 -33.16
N TYR A 336 -6.97 -19.40 -34.42
CA TYR A 336 -6.27 -20.34 -35.30
C TYR A 336 -5.01 -19.74 -35.90
N LEU A 337 -3.92 -20.51 -35.93
CA LEU A 337 -2.63 -20.10 -36.46
C LEU A 337 -2.69 -19.77 -37.96
N LEU A 338 -2.07 -18.67 -38.35
CA LEU A 338 -1.92 -18.26 -39.74
C LEU A 338 -0.45 -18.33 -40.18
N ASN A 339 -0.24 -18.58 -41.48
CA ASN A 339 1.07 -18.44 -42.11
C ASN A 339 1.33 -16.93 -42.48
N ASP A 340 2.51 -16.65 -43.03
CA ASP A 340 2.90 -15.29 -43.42
C ASP A 340 2.00 -14.68 -44.50
N ASN A 341 1.28 -15.52 -45.27
CA ASN A 341 0.32 -15.09 -46.30
C ASN A 341 -1.09 -14.85 -45.74
N GLY A 342 -1.33 -15.09 -44.43
CA GLY A 342 -2.64 -14.97 -43.79
C GLY A 342 -3.57 -16.19 -43.99
N GLU A 343 -3.06 -17.31 -44.46
CA GLU A 343 -3.81 -18.56 -44.60
C GLU A 343 -3.66 -19.43 -43.36
N HIS A 344 -4.68 -20.21 -42.99
CA HIS A 344 -4.66 -21.11 -41.83
C HIS A 344 -3.58 -22.18 -41.97
N LYS A 345 -2.83 -22.41 -40.89
CA LYS A 345 -1.93 -23.55 -40.78
C LYS A 345 -2.75 -24.81 -40.51
N LEU A 346 -2.37 -25.92 -41.18
CA LEU A 346 -3.05 -27.20 -41.07
C LEU A 346 -2.14 -28.21 -40.37
N ASP A 347 -2.77 -29.11 -39.59
CA ASP A 347 -2.10 -30.27 -39.01
C ASP A 347 -1.94 -31.40 -40.07
N ASP A 348 -1.34 -32.52 -39.69
CA ASP A 348 -1.12 -33.68 -40.55
C ASP A 348 -2.43 -34.33 -41.05
N ASN A 349 -3.58 -33.97 -40.46
CA ASN A 349 -4.90 -34.46 -40.85
C ASN A 349 -5.70 -33.43 -41.67
N GLY A 350 -5.09 -32.30 -41.99
CA GLY A 350 -5.71 -31.20 -42.73
C GLY A 350 -6.71 -30.36 -41.93
N GLN A 351 -6.60 -30.34 -40.59
CA GLN A 351 -7.42 -29.50 -39.72
C GLN A 351 -6.65 -28.22 -39.34
N TYR A 352 -7.39 -27.13 -39.10
CA TYR A 352 -6.80 -25.87 -38.63
C TYR A 352 -6.18 -26.05 -37.27
N ILE A 353 -4.95 -25.54 -37.08
CA ILE A 353 -4.20 -25.60 -35.84
C ILE A 353 -4.60 -24.37 -34.99
N MET A 354 -5.16 -24.62 -33.81
CA MET A 354 -5.43 -23.57 -32.83
C MET A 354 -4.18 -23.26 -32.03
N SER A 355 -3.91 -21.97 -31.76
CA SER A 355 -2.83 -21.61 -30.83
C SER A 355 -3.15 -22.09 -29.42
N THR A 356 -2.15 -22.65 -28.73
CA THR A 356 -2.23 -23.04 -27.33
C THR A 356 -1.87 -21.86 -26.38
N TYR A 357 -1.53 -20.70 -26.91
CA TYR A 357 -1.06 -19.53 -26.18
C TYR A 357 -2.00 -18.32 -26.35
N LEU A 358 -3.31 -18.57 -26.36
CA LEU A 358 -4.31 -17.50 -26.49
C LEU A 358 -4.51 -16.77 -25.17
N ILE A 359 -4.48 -15.42 -25.22
CA ILE A 359 -5.14 -14.60 -24.20
C ILE A 359 -6.60 -14.46 -24.66
N THR A 360 -7.51 -15.16 -24.01
CA THR A 360 -8.94 -14.94 -24.21
C THR A 360 -9.36 -13.75 -23.38
N SER A 361 -9.69 -12.62 -24.01
CA SER A 361 -10.47 -11.58 -23.36
C SER A 361 -11.85 -12.17 -23.07
N SER A 362 -12.13 -12.53 -21.83
CA SER A 362 -13.32 -13.28 -21.51
C SER A 362 -14.38 -12.42 -20.82
N SER A 363 -15.54 -12.45 -21.42
CA SER A 363 -16.81 -12.39 -20.69
C SER A 363 -17.25 -13.78 -20.17
N ASP A 364 -16.46 -14.86 -20.40
CA ASP A 364 -16.83 -16.24 -20.07
C ASP A 364 -15.73 -17.05 -19.31
N SER A 365 -14.71 -16.39 -18.72
CA SER A 365 -13.51 -17.07 -18.19
C SER A 365 -13.54 -17.49 -16.72
N ASP A 366 -14.70 -17.65 -16.10
CA ASP A 366 -14.77 -18.18 -14.73
C ASP A 366 -14.50 -19.69 -14.65
N THR A 367 -14.41 -20.39 -15.80
CA THR A 367 -14.23 -21.84 -15.83
C THR A 367 -12.80 -22.25 -16.20
N THR A 368 -12.10 -21.55 -17.09
CA THR A 368 -10.78 -21.96 -17.60
C THR A 368 -9.62 -21.56 -16.68
N LEU A 369 -9.74 -20.48 -15.91
CA LEU A 369 -8.74 -20.12 -14.89
C LEU A 369 -8.78 -21.08 -13.69
N LYS A 370 -9.94 -21.66 -13.36
CA LYS A 370 -10.07 -22.67 -12.30
C LYS A 370 -9.45 -24.01 -12.68
N GLU A 371 -9.47 -24.38 -13.96
CA GLU A 371 -8.83 -25.62 -14.43
C GLU A 371 -7.30 -25.48 -14.52
N ALA A 372 -6.77 -24.33 -14.90
CA ALA A 372 -5.33 -24.09 -14.92
C ALA A 372 -4.70 -23.98 -13.51
N ILE A 373 -5.48 -23.58 -12.50
CA ILE A 373 -5.03 -23.52 -11.10
C ILE A 373 -5.14 -24.89 -10.41
N SER A 374 -5.97 -25.83 -10.93
CA SER A 374 -6.15 -27.15 -10.33
C SER A 374 -5.02 -28.14 -10.65
N ASP A 375 -4.13 -27.82 -11.61
CA ASP A 375 -3.03 -28.71 -12.03
C ASP A 375 -1.67 -28.39 -11.38
N THR A 376 -1.62 -27.45 -10.43
CA THR A 376 -0.44 -27.31 -9.58
C THR A 376 -0.52 -28.34 -8.46
N ASN A 377 0.17 -29.48 -8.66
CA ASN A 377 0.51 -30.46 -7.64
C ASN A 377 1.31 -29.75 -6.51
N VAL A 378 0.63 -29.16 -5.58
CA VAL A 378 1.19 -28.81 -4.27
C VAL A 378 1.04 -30.09 -3.43
N PRO A 379 2.14 -30.70 -2.95
CA PRO A 379 2.02 -31.82 -2.02
C PRO A 379 1.30 -31.32 -0.76
N ALA A 380 0.27 -32.03 -0.33
CA ALA A 380 -0.38 -31.80 0.94
C ALA A 380 0.66 -31.85 2.07
N PRO A 381 0.56 -31.01 3.10
CA PRO A 381 1.39 -31.13 4.29
C PRO A 381 1.16 -32.54 4.88
N PRO A 382 2.20 -33.17 5.47
CA PRO A 382 2.06 -34.50 6.05
C PRO A 382 0.98 -34.45 7.15
N GLU A 383 0.04 -35.39 7.08
CA GLU A 383 -0.93 -35.64 8.15
C GLU A 383 -0.14 -35.99 9.42
N GLU A 384 -0.40 -35.26 10.52
CA GLU A 384 0.07 -35.63 11.84
C GLU A 384 -0.63 -36.93 12.24
N ASP A 385 0.16 -37.97 12.43
CA ASP A 385 -0.26 -39.30 12.84
C ASP A 385 -0.76 -39.26 14.28
N GLU A 386 -2.07 -39.19 14.47
CA GLU A 386 -2.72 -39.45 15.77
C GLU A 386 -2.76 -40.94 16.02
N SER A 387 -1.68 -41.51 16.52
CA SER A 387 -1.71 -42.77 17.26
C SER A 387 -0.42 -42.99 18.05
N ASP A 388 -0.42 -42.66 19.32
CA ASP A 388 -0.09 -43.64 20.36
C ASP A 388 -0.38 -43.06 21.75
N THR A 389 -1.53 -43.41 22.28
CA THR A 389 -1.77 -43.45 23.71
C THR A 389 -1.49 -44.89 24.17
N THR A 390 -0.49 -45.08 24.99
CA THR A 390 -0.59 -45.92 26.19
C THR A 390 0.72 -46.00 26.95
N GLU A 391 0.52 -45.89 28.24
CA GLU A 391 1.18 -46.56 29.36
C GLU A 391 2.41 -45.95 30.04
N ASN A 392 2.07 -45.44 31.24
CA ASN A 392 2.63 -45.84 32.55
C ASN A 392 4.10 -45.54 32.92
N ASN A 393 4.34 -44.77 33.87
CA ASN A 393 4.54 -45.13 35.29
C ASN A 393 5.39 -44.07 36.03
N ASP A 394 4.81 -43.67 37.13
CA ASP A 394 5.42 -43.44 38.45
C ASP A 394 6.97 -43.27 38.52
N MET A 395 7.39 -42.15 39.04
CA MET A 395 8.20 -42.12 40.26
C MET A 395 8.56 -40.71 40.74
N GLU A 396 8.14 -40.47 41.94
CA GLU A 396 8.83 -39.85 43.10
C GLU A 396 9.27 -38.38 43.04
N SER A 397 8.60 -37.69 43.94
CA SER A 397 8.98 -36.46 44.61
C SER A 397 10.38 -36.52 45.23
N GLU A 398 11.19 -35.50 45.01
CA GLU A 398 12.06 -34.99 46.09
C GLU A 398 12.16 -33.46 45.98
N GLY A 399 11.73 -32.86 47.08
CA GLY A 399 11.89 -31.46 47.34
C GLY A 399 13.31 -31.15 47.81
N ILE A 400 13.78 -29.96 47.40
CA ILE A 400 14.84 -29.29 48.14
C ILE A 400 14.48 -27.81 48.27
N THR A 401 14.57 -27.42 49.52
CA THR A 401 14.31 -26.13 50.15
C THR A 401 15.26 -25.01 49.74
N ASN A 402 14.74 -23.78 49.90
CA ASN A 402 15.42 -22.49 50.03
C ASN A 402 16.82 -22.51 50.62
N GLU A 403 17.67 -21.63 50.08
CA GLU A 403 18.52 -20.80 50.96
C GLU A 403 18.94 -19.48 50.25
N GLU A 404 18.83 -18.44 51.02
CA GLU A 404 19.22 -17.05 50.80
C GLU A 404 20.76 -16.90 50.68
N ALA A 405 21.17 -15.85 49.96
CA ALA A 405 22.28 -14.94 50.25
C ALA A 405 22.47 -14.04 48.99
N GLY A 406 22.41 -12.75 49.00
CA GLY A 406 22.87 -11.74 49.94
C GLY A 406 24.13 -11.04 49.39
N LEU A 407 23.97 -9.77 48.97
CA LEU A 407 24.98 -8.68 48.91
C LEU A 407 26.23 -8.85 47.99
N ASP A 408 26.39 -8.03 46.98
CA ASP A 408 26.97 -6.66 46.93
C ASP A 408 26.57 -5.91 45.66
#